data_e3a58cbbb2f0351d7859064b50181a68
#
_entry.id   e3a58cbbb2f0351d7859064b50181a68
#
_cell.length_a   1.000
_cell.length_b   1.000
_cell.length_c   1.000
_cell.angle_alpha   90.00
_cell.angle_beta   90.00
_cell.angle_gamma   90.00
#
_symmetry.space_group_name_H-M   'P 1'
#
loop_
_entity.id
_entity.type
_entity.pdbx_description
1 polymer ?
#
loop_
_entity_poly.entity_id
_entity_poly.type
_entity_poly.pdbx_seq_one_letter_code
_entity_poly.pdbx_strand_id
1 'polypeptide(L)'
;MANATKDIPIVATAVTDYEAAKLVASNSEPKGNVTGTSDMNPIKEQLELLLKLVPGAKTIGTIYCSSEVNSQLQAELLKKYAAEKGVQVEEATVSNVNDIQQAAQSLVGKVDAVYVPDRLMCWLRQCRHWPGN
;
A
#
# COMPACT_ATOMS: atom_id res chain seq x y z
N MET A 1 -13.16 -18.15 5.04
CA MET A 1 -14.59 -18.11 4.65
C MET A 1 -14.81 -18.52 3.20
N ALA A 2 -14.18 -17.91 2.22
CA ALA A 2 -14.40 -18.23 0.79
C ALA A 2 -14.16 -19.72 0.42
N ASN A 3 -13.30 -20.42 1.15
CA ASN A 3 -13.04 -21.84 0.97
C ASN A 3 -14.03 -22.75 1.72
N ALA A 4 -14.90 -22.20 2.58
CA ALA A 4 -15.81 -22.97 3.42
C ALA A 4 -17.17 -23.23 2.74
N THR A 5 -17.54 -22.42 1.76
CA THR A 5 -18.80 -22.56 1.00
C THR A 5 -18.64 -22.02 -0.42
N LYS A 6 -19.36 -22.64 -1.36
CA LYS A 6 -19.48 -22.17 -2.74
C LYS A 6 -20.91 -21.73 -3.07
N ASP A 7 -21.86 -22.02 -2.20
CA ASP A 7 -23.28 -21.80 -2.44
C ASP A 7 -23.82 -20.56 -1.72
N ILE A 8 -23.24 -20.22 -0.57
CA ILE A 8 -23.67 -19.04 0.21
C ILE A 8 -23.01 -17.79 -0.38
N PRO A 9 -23.79 -16.79 -0.82
CA PRO A 9 -23.22 -15.53 -1.30
C PRO A 9 -22.40 -14.83 -0.19
N ILE A 10 -21.18 -14.40 -0.53
CA ILE A 10 -20.28 -13.67 0.36
C ILE A 10 -20.10 -12.27 -0.23
N VAL A 11 -20.54 -11.25 0.51
CA VAL A 11 -20.30 -9.85 0.17
C VAL A 11 -19.24 -9.29 1.11
N ALA A 12 -18.09 -8.92 0.55
CA ALA A 12 -16.99 -8.36 1.32
C ALA A 12 -16.82 -6.86 1.04
N THR A 13 -16.30 -6.13 2.02
CA THR A 13 -15.98 -4.71 1.90
C THR A 13 -14.54 -4.47 2.31
N ALA A 14 -13.94 -3.37 1.84
CA ALA A 14 -12.57 -2.97 2.19
C ALA A 14 -11.53 -4.06 1.87
N VAL A 15 -11.66 -4.68 0.71
CA VAL A 15 -10.66 -5.59 0.15
C VAL A 15 -9.91 -4.85 -0.95
N THR A 16 -8.61 -4.72 -0.80
CA THR A 16 -7.78 -3.94 -1.73
C THR A 16 -7.85 -4.52 -3.16
N ASP A 17 -7.64 -5.84 -3.28
CA ASP A 17 -7.70 -6.55 -4.55
C ASP A 17 -8.18 -7.99 -4.32
N TYR A 18 -9.33 -8.34 -4.88
CA TYR A 18 -9.96 -9.66 -4.72
C TYR A 18 -9.20 -10.76 -5.47
N GLU A 19 -8.60 -10.43 -6.62
CA GLU A 19 -7.82 -11.35 -7.43
C GLU A 19 -6.47 -11.65 -6.76
N ALA A 20 -5.74 -10.62 -6.30
CA ALA A 20 -4.50 -10.79 -5.55
C ALA A 20 -4.72 -11.55 -4.23
N ALA A 21 -5.87 -11.34 -3.58
CA ALA A 21 -6.28 -12.08 -2.38
C ALA A 21 -6.76 -13.51 -2.69
N LYS A 22 -6.81 -13.92 -3.97
CA LYS A 22 -7.31 -15.24 -4.43
C LYS A 22 -8.74 -15.54 -3.99
N LEU A 23 -9.56 -14.53 -3.88
CA LEU A 23 -10.98 -14.64 -3.51
C LEU A 23 -11.87 -14.81 -4.73
N VAL A 24 -11.44 -14.28 -5.88
CA VAL A 24 -12.13 -14.37 -7.17
C VAL A 24 -11.14 -14.71 -8.29
N ALA A 25 -11.65 -15.15 -9.42
CA ALA A 25 -10.82 -15.43 -10.59
C ALA A 25 -10.38 -14.15 -11.32
N SER A 26 -11.24 -13.13 -11.31
CA SER A 26 -10.97 -11.81 -11.87
C SER A 26 -11.80 -10.76 -11.14
N ASN A 27 -11.24 -9.57 -10.96
CA ASN A 27 -11.94 -8.44 -10.33
C ASN A 27 -13.13 -7.96 -11.18
N SER A 28 -13.06 -8.08 -12.51
CA SER A 28 -14.15 -7.70 -13.44
C SER A 28 -15.24 -8.75 -13.56
N GLU A 29 -14.89 -10.03 -13.44
CA GLU A 29 -15.80 -11.16 -13.54
C GLU A 29 -15.53 -12.17 -12.41
N PRO A 30 -16.11 -11.99 -11.23
CA PRO A 30 -15.84 -12.86 -10.08
C PRO A 30 -16.14 -14.34 -10.30
N LYS A 31 -17.16 -14.68 -11.09
CA LYS A 31 -17.60 -16.06 -11.47
C LYS A 31 -17.76 -17.03 -10.29
N GLY A 32 -17.96 -16.52 -9.09
CA GLY A 32 -18.11 -17.32 -7.87
C GLY A 32 -19.16 -16.73 -6.95
N ASN A 33 -19.17 -17.20 -5.71
CA ASN A 33 -20.09 -16.73 -4.68
C ASN A 33 -19.53 -15.54 -3.86
N VAL A 34 -18.38 -14.98 -4.26
CA VAL A 34 -17.73 -13.84 -3.58
C VAL A 34 -17.83 -12.59 -4.46
N THR A 35 -18.30 -11.51 -3.88
CA THR A 35 -18.31 -10.16 -4.50
C THR A 35 -18.10 -9.09 -3.43
N GLY A 36 -17.94 -7.85 -3.83
CA GLY A 36 -17.82 -6.74 -2.88
C GLY A 36 -17.24 -5.46 -3.46
N THR A 37 -16.81 -4.57 -2.56
CA THR A 37 -16.21 -3.28 -2.91
C THR A 37 -14.72 -3.27 -2.61
N SER A 38 -13.92 -2.70 -3.53
CA SER A 38 -12.49 -2.49 -3.33
C SER A 38 -12.24 -1.14 -2.64
N ASP A 39 -11.22 -1.12 -1.78
CA ASP A 39 -10.65 0.08 -1.19
C ASP A 39 -9.27 0.42 -1.78
N MET A 40 -8.98 -0.11 -2.97
CA MET A 40 -7.73 0.19 -3.68
C MET A 40 -7.61 1.69 -3.94
N ASN A 41 -6.52 2.27 -3.46
CA ASN A 41 -6.24 3.69 -3.68
C ASN A 41 -5.76 3.98 -5.10
N PRO A 42 -6.06 5.18 -5.61
CA PRO A 42 -5.55 5.65 -6.88
C PRO A 42 -4.06 6.05 -6.76
N ILE A 43 -3.16 5.06 -6.68
CA ILE A 43 -1.72 5.27 -6.41
C ILE A 43 -1.08 6.16 -7.47
N LYS A 44 -1.52 6.08 -8.71
CA LYS A 44 -1.02 6.91 -9.80
C LYS A 44 -1.30 8.40 -9.55
N GLU A 45 -2.52 8.73 -9.20
CA GLU A 45 -2.96 10.10 -8.90
C GLU A 45 -2.30 10.63 -7.62
N GLN A 46 -2.11 9.77 -6.63
CA GLN A 46 -1.39 10.11 -5.40
C GLN A 46 0.08 10.41 -5.67
N LEU A 47 0.74 9.62 -6.52
CA LEU A 47 2.11 9.89 -6.97
C LEU A 47 2.19 11.20 -7.74
N GLU A 48 1.26 11.46 -8.65
CA GLU A 48 1.22 12.72 -9.39
C GLU A 48 1.03 13.93 -8.48
N LEU A 49 0.19 13.79 -7.45
CA LEU A 49 0.04 14.83 -6.43
C LEU A 49 1.33 15.05 -5.65
N LEU A 50 2.00 13.98 -5.22
CA LEU A 50 3.28 14.05 -4.52
C LEU A 50 4.32 14.81 -5.34
N LEU A 51 4.45 14.50 -6.64
CA LEU A 51 5.39 15.16 -7.54
C LEU A 51 5.03 16.64 -7.80
N LYS A 52 3.76 17.02 -7.68
CA LYS A 52 3.33 18.43 -7.72
C LYS A 52 3.69 19.17 -6.44
N LEU A 53 3.59 18.51 -5.28
CA LEU A 53 3.92 19.10 -3.97
C LEU A 53 5.43 19.22 -3.77
N VAL A 54 6.22 18.30 -4.34
CA VAL A 54 7.69 18.29 -4.26
C VAL A 54 8.25 18.32 -5.70
N PRO A 55 8.28 19.51 -6.34
CA PRO A 55 8.77 19.63 -7.70
C PRO A 55 10.25 19.27 -7.78
N GLY A 56 10.62 18.40 -8.74
CA GLY A 56 12.00 17.97 -8.92
C GLY A 56 12.44 16.80 -8.06
N ALA A 57 11.53 16.16 -7.31
CA ALA A 57 11.82 14.93 -6.61
C ALA A 57 12.32 13.86 -7.59
N LYS A 58 13.48 13.29 -7.29
CA LYS A 58 14.12 12.22 -8.07
C LYS A 58 14.01 10.87 -7.39
N THR A 59 13.91 10.87 -6.07
CA THR A 59 13.84 9.65 -5.26
C THR A 59 12.71 9.75 -4.24
N ILE A 60 11.82 8.77 -4.23
CA ILE A 60 10.71 8.65 -3.28
C ILE A 60 10.97 7.46 -2.39
N GLY A 61 10.89 7.65 -1.07
CA GLY A 61 10.90 6.56 -0.11
C GLY A 61 9.50 5.95 0.04
N THR A 62 9.43 4.65 0.27
CA THR A 62 8.20 4.00 0.74
C THR A 62 8.49 3.11 1.92
N ILE A 63 7.60 3.16 2.93
CA ILE A 63 7.68 2.32 4.12
C ILE A 63 6.43 1.47 4.17
N TYR A 64 6.58 0.15 4.27
CA TYR A 64 5.45 -0.76 4.35
C TYR A 64 5.77 -2.04 5.12
N CYS A 65 4.71 -2.75 5.55
CA CYS A 65 4.86 -4.02 6.25
C CYS A 65 5.11 -5.16 5.26
N SER A 66 6.26 -5.84 5.39
CA SER A 66 6.65 -6.94 4.51
C SER A 66 5.79 -8.19 4.63
N SER A 67 5.00 -8.33 5.71
CA SER A 67 4.08 -9.45 5.90
C SER A 67 2.68 -9.22 5.31
N GLU A 68 2.40 -8.02 4.80
CA GLU A 68 1.10 -7.65 4.26
C GLU A 68 1.12 -7.62 2.72
N VAL A 69 0.42 -8.57 2.10
CA VAL A 69 0.31 -8.70 0.63
C VAL A 69 -0.23 -7.42 -0.02
N ASN A 70 -1.21 -6.77 0.63
CA ASN A 70 -1.80 -5.52 0.11
C ASN A 70 -0.78 -4.37 0.08
N SER A 71 0.06 -4.26 1.10
CA SER A 71 1.11 -3.24 1.18
C SER A 71 2.21 -3.50 0.14
N GLN A 72 2.57 -4.76 -0.08
CA GLN A 72 3.51 -5.15 -1.14
C GLN A 72 2.96 -4.78 -2.53
N LEU A 73 1.69 -5.11 -2.81
CA LEU A 73 1.04 -4.78 -4.07
C LEU A 73 1.05 -3.26 -4.34
N GLN A 74 0.73 -2.45 -3.31
CA GLN A 74 0.75 -1.00 -3.44
C GLN A 74 2.17 -0.46 -3.69
N ALA A 75 3.19 -1.02 -3.03
CA ALA A 75 4.58 -0.65 -3.26
C ALA A 75 5.06 -1.02 -4.67
N GLU A 76 4.66 -2.18 -5.20
CA GLU A 76 4.97 -2.58 -6.58
C GLU A 76 4.30 -1.66 -7.61
N LEU A 77 3.04 -1.29 -7.39
CA LEU A 77 2.34 -0.34 -8.25
C LEU A 77 2.99 1.05 -8.20
N LEU A 78 3.39 1.50 -7.00
CA LEU A 78 4.12 2.75 -6.85
C LEU A 78 5.41 2.75 -7.66
N LYS A 79 6.22 1.68 -7.57
CA LYS A 79 7.47 1.53 -8.35
C LYS A 79 7.19 1.59 -9.85
N LYS A 80 6.18 0.87 -10.31
CA LYS A 80 5.79 0.87 -11.72
C LYS A 80 5.49 2.27 -12.23
N TYR A 81 4.61 3.01 -11.53
CA TYR A 81 4.22 4.36 -11.92
C TYR A 81 5.36 5.38 -11.75
N ALA A 82 6.21 5.22 -10.72
CA ALA A 82 7.38 6.06 -10.53
C ALA A 82 8.40 5.87 -11.66
N ALA A 83 8.63 4.63 -12.10
CA ALA A 83 9.50 4.34 -13.23
C ALA A 83 9.00 4.99 -14.54
N GLU A 84 7.68 5.02 -14.78
CA GLU A 84 7.06 5.73 -15.91
C GLU A 84 7.33 7.24 -15.90
N LYS A 85 7.53 7.82 -14.70
CA LYS A 85 7.84 9.24 -14.48
C LYS A 85 9.35 9.53 -14.36
N GLY A 86 10.21 8.51 -14.45
CA GLY A 86 11.65 8.64 -14.27
C GLY A 86 12.09 8.91 -12.83
N VAL A 87 11.28 8.51 -11.85
CA VAL A 87 11.54 8.68 -10.42
C VAL A 87 11.95 7.34 -9.81
N GLN A 88 12.99 7.37 -8.97
CA GLN A 88 13.44 6.18 -8.24
C GLN A 88 12.63 5.96 -6.97
N VAL A 89 12.48 4.70 -6.56
CA VAL A 89 11.79 4.34 -5.32
C VAL A 89 12.73 3.56 -4.42
N GLU A 90 12.98 4.10 -3.22
CA GLU A 90 13.71 3.45 -2.14
C GLU A 90 12.73 2.82 -1.15
N GLU A 91 12.92 1.54 -0.86
CA GLU A 91 12.02 0.80 0.02
C GLU A 91 12.63 0.58 1.39
N ALA A 92 11.83 0.82 2.42
CA ALA A 92 12.12 0.40 3.77
C ALA A 92 10.97 -0.48 4.27
N THR A 93 11.26 -1.75 4.55
CA THR A 93 10.25 -2.69 5.04
C THR A 93 10.32 -2.81 6.55
N VAL A 94 9.17 -3.01 7.19
CA VAL A 94 9.06 -3.23 8.62
C VAL A 94 8.30 -4.53 8.90
N SER A 95 8.65 -5.19 9.98
CA SER A 95 7.96 -6.39 10.46
C SER A 95 7.05 -6.10 11.65
N ASN A 96 7.33 -5.02 12.37
CA ASN A 96 6.54 -4.58 13.51
C ASN A 96 6.58 -3.04 13.64
N VAL A 97 5.72 -2.51 14.50
CA VAL A 97 5.53 -1.08 14.70
C VAL A 97 6.79 -0.38 15.23
N ASN A 98 7.59 -1.08 16.04
CA ASN A 98 8.80 -0.51 16.66
C ASN A 98 9.90 -0.24 15.64
N ASP A 99 9.87 -0.92 14.49
CA ASP A 99 10.86 -0.78 13.44
C ASP A 99 10.60 0.45 12.55
N ILE A 100 9.41 1.05 12.61
CA ILE A 100 9.01 2.17 11.73
C ILE A 100 9.95 3.36 11.90
N GLN A 101 10.34 3.69 13.12
CA GLN A 101 11.24 4.80 13.38
C GLN A 101 12.61 4.57 12.73
N GLN A 102 13.15 3.37 12.87
CA GLN A 102 14.43 2.99 12.27
C GLN A 102 14.34 2.98 10.74
N ALA A 103 13.25 2.44 10.18
CA ALA A 103 12.99 2.44 8.75
C ALA A 103 12.90 3.88 8.21
N ALA A 104 12.17 4.76 8.90
CA ALA A 104 12.09 6.17 8.51
C ALA A 104 13.46 6.86 8.57
N GLN A 105 14.26 6.61 9.62
CA GLN A 105 15.61 7.15 9.75
C GLN A 105 16.54 6.68 8.63
N SER A 106 16.37 5.44 8.15
CA SER A 106 17.18 4.90 7.05
C SER A 106 16.97 5.61 5.72
N LEU A 107 15.84 6.27 5.54
CA LEU A 107 15.48 7.04 4.34
C LEU A 107 15.91 8.51 4.42
N VAL A 108 16.20 9.02 5.62
CA VAL A 108 16.63 10.42 5.80
C VAL A 108 17.90 10.72 5.00
N GLY A 109 17.85 11.77 4.22
CA GLY A 109 18.95 12.20 3.35
C GLY A 109 19.15 11.39 2.07
N LYS A 110 18.35 10.34 1.85
CA LYS A 110 18.39 9.53 0.62
C LYS A 110 17.21 9.78 -0.31
N VAL A 111 16.11 10.30 0.22
CA VAL A 111 14.86 10.50 -0.52
C VAL A 111 14.37 11.92 -0.39
N ASP A 112 13.68 12.40 -1.42
CA ASP A 112 13.11 13.76 -1.49
C ASP A 112 11.72 13.83 -0.86
N ALA A 113 11.00 12.70 -0.86
CA ALA A 113 9.67 12.56 -0.27
C ALA A 113 9.42 11.12 0.17
N VAL A 114 8.47 10.91 1.08
CA VAL A 114 8.06 9.57 1.53
C VAL A 114 6.59 9.36 1.20
N TYR A 115 6.31 8.26 0.52
CA TYR A 115 4.96 7.74 0.29
C TYR A 115 4.66 6.62 1.28
N VAL A 116 3.54 6.71 1.97
CA VAL A 116 3.11 5.72 2.95
C VAL A 116 1.81 5.08 2.50
N PRO A 117 1.78 3.77 2.22
CA PRO A 117 0.55 3.04 1.91
C PRO A 117 -0.46 3.08 3.09
N ASP A 118 -1.75 2.98 2.78
CA ASP A 118 -2.85 3.15 3.75
C ASP A 118 -2.76 2.28 5.00
N ARG A 119 -2.37 1.04 4.84
CA ARG A 119 -2.35 0.08 5.95
C ARG A 119 -1.31 0.45 7.01
N LEU A 120 -0.20 1.04 6.61
CA LEU A 120 0.79 1.54 7.56
C LEU A 120 0.23 2.69 8.41
N MET A 121 -0.68 3.49 7.85
CA MET A 121 -1.39 4.56 8.59
C MET A 121 -2.26 4.01 9.71
N CYS A 122 -2.88 2.83 9.55
CA CYS A 122 -3.61 2.16 10.63
C CYS A 122 -2.68 1.79 11.79
N TRP A 123 -1.46 1.32 11.48
CA TRP A 123 -0.44 0.99 12.47
C TRP A 123 0.09 2.24 13.17
N LEU A 124 0.34 3.33 12.45
CA LEU A 124 0.77 4.62 13.02
C LEU A 124 -0.28 5.21 13.98
N ARG A 125 -1.58 5.02 13.72
CA ARG A 125 -2.64 5.44 14.63
C ARG A 125 -2.67 4.63 15.94
N GLN A 126 -2.24 3.39 15.92
CA GLN A 126 -2.12 2.54 17.10
C GLN A 126 -0.92 2.93 17.96
N CYS A 127 0.10 3.55 17.38
CA CYS A 127 1.22 4.19 18.07
C CYS A 127 0.80 5.57 18.58
N ARG A 128 0.04 5.64 19.68
CA ARG A 128 -0.37 6.88 20.35
C ARG A 128 0.80 7.68 20.97
N HIS A 129 2.04 7.34 20.67
CA HIS A 129 3.24 8.03 21.13
C HIS A 129 4.16 8.36 19.96
N TRP A 130 3.73 9.29 19.10
CA TRP A 130 4.68 10.01 18.27
C TRP A 130 5.34 11.08 19.16
N PRO A 131 6.67 11.02 19.40
CA PRO A 131 7.35 12.09 20.12
C PRO A 131 7.50 13.30 19.19
N GLY A 132 6.52 14.15 19.20
CA GLY A 132 6.50 15.32 18.36
C GLY A 132 5.39 16.30 18.75
N ASN A 133 5.43 16.75 20.00
CA ASN A 133 4.92 18.02 20.49
C ASN A 133 5.94 18.56 21.47
#